data_a29babd4a8f81f149875362d524de443
#
_entry.id   a29babd4a8f81f149875362d524de443
#
_cell.length_a   1.000
_cell.length_b   1.000
_cell.length_c   1.000
_cell.angle_alpha   90.00
_cell.angle_beta   90.00
_cell.angle_gamma   90.00
#
_symmetry.space_group_name_H-M   'P 1'
#
loop_
_entity.id
_entity.type
_entity.pdbx_description
1 polymer ?
#
loop_
_entity_poly.entity_id
_entity_poly.type
_entity_poly.pdbx_seq_one_letter_code
_entity_poly.pdbx_strand_id
1 'polypeptide(L)'
;MPAGLVGDPQANAALHARLDRLAGCRPGTWREEDASAAAVVVADQAQLGLLSATDPEIPASMLVPLEDPERVLPEGRLAAVGAPDALDDDAQRRIEEVLSALDEDGLRELERITTGADALPPAEAARYWLVDQGLEDVPEGWFMPRDSWF
;
A
#
# COMPACT_ATOMS: atom_id res chain seq x y z
N MET A 1 -28.66 7.40 5.13
CA MET A 1 -27.81 7.92 6.22
C MET A 1 -26.55 8.46 5.60
N PRO A 2 -25.98 9.58 6.05
CA PRO A 2 -24.69 10.01 5.56
C PRO A 2 -23.62 8.98 5.96
N ALA A 3 -22.74 8.63 5.01
CA ALA A 3 -21.66 7.69 5.25
C ALA A 3 -20.67 8.27 6.27
N GLY A 4 -20.27 7.48 7.25
CA GLY A 4 -19.16 7.78 8.14
C GLY A 4 -17.86 7.45 7.44
N LEU A 5 -16.89 8.34 7.49
CA LEU A 5 -15.55 8.17 6.94
C LEU A 5 -14.53 8.25 8.06
N VAL A 6 -13.58 7.34 8.09
CA VAL A 6 -12.47 7.32 9.04
C VAL A 6 -11.15 7.65 8.35
N GLY A 7 -10.30 8.43 9.01
CA GLY A 7 -8.99 8.87 8.52
C GLY A 7 -8.55 10.17 9.20
N ASP A 8 -7.35 10.65 8.91
CA ASP A 8 -6.84 11.92 9.46
C ASP A 8 -7.54 13.13 8.81
N PRO A 9 -8.35 13.90 9.56
CA PRO A 9 -9.07 15.05 9.01
C PRO A 9 -8.16 16.22 8.63
N GLN A 10 -6.98 16.37 9.24
CA GLN A 10 -6.07 17.47 8.91
C GLN A 10 -5.29 17.18 7.64
N ALA A 11 -4.75 15.97 7.50
CA ALA A 11 -4.13 15.51 6.27
C ALA A 11 -5.14 15.48 5.11
N ASN A 12 -6.41 15.35 5.40
CA ASN A 12 -7.49 15.15 4.43
C ASN A 12 -8.41 16.35 4.21
N ALA A 13 -8.11 17.52 4.78
CA ALA A 13 -8.92 18.74 4.55
C ALA A 13 -9.03 19.10 3.06
N ALA A 14 -7.94 18.94 2.29
CA ALA A 14 -7.94 19.12 0.85
C ALA A 14 -8.78 18.07 0.13
N LEU A 15 -8.79 16.83 0.62
CA LEU A 15 -9.61 15.73 0.12
C LEU A 15 -11.10 16.02 0.32
N HIS A 16 -11.50 16.53 1.48
CA HIS A 16 -12.88 16.96 1.73
C HIS A 16 -13.37 17.96 0.68
N ALA A 17 -12.56 18.99 0.42
CA ALA A 17 -12.90 20.00 -0.57
C ALA A 17 -12.97 19.43 -1.99
N ARG A 18 -12.18 18.39 -2.30
CA ARG A 18 -12.22 17.70 -3.59
C ARG A 18 -13.44 16.81 -3.71
N LEU A 19 -13.76 16.01 -2.69
CA LEU A 19 -14.96 15.17 -2.64
C LEU A 19 -16.24 16.00 -2.84
N ASP A 20 -16.37 17.11 -2.14
CA ASP A 20 -17.53 18.01 -2.30
C ASP A 20 -17.63 18.59 -3.71
N ARG A 21 -16.50 19.01 -4.29
CA ARG A 21 -16.45 19.69 -5.60
C ARG A 21 -16.64 18.72 -6.77
N LEU A 22 -15.98 17.56 -6.74
CA LEU A 22 -15.91 16.66 -7.89
C LEU A 22 -16.99 15.57 -7.83
N ALA A 23 -17.20 14.98 -6.68
CA ALA A 23 -18.14 13.89 -6.52
C ALA A 23 -19.50 14.30 -5.93
N GLY A 24 -19.65 15.55 -5.50
CA GLY A 24 -20.85 16.02 -4.78
C GLY A 24 -21.12 15.23 -3.50
N CYS A 25 -20.08 14.55 -2.99
CA CYS A 25 -20.18 13.67 -1.84
C CYS A 25 -19.67 14.38 -0.60
N ARG A 26 -20.54 14.49 0.40
CA ARG A 26 -20.16 15.01 1.72
C ARG A 26 -20.31 13.90 2.74
N PRO A 27 -19.20 13.35 3.26
CA PRO A 27 -19.27 12.45 4.41
C PRO A 27 -20.02 13.13 5.55
N GLY A 28 -20.94 12.41 6.15
CA GLY A 28 -21.78 12.97 7.23
C GLY A 28 -20.99 13.21 8.51
N THR A 29 -20.02 12.34 8.76
CA THR A 29 -19.09 12.44 9.87
C THR A 29 -17.72 12.03 9.39
N TRP A 30 -16.70 12.73 9.87
CA TRP A 30 -15.31 12.37 9.70
C TRP A 30 -14.75 12.05 11.09
N ARG A 31 -14.07 10.94 11.22
CA ARG A 31 -13.53 10.48 12.49
C ARG A 31 -12.02 10.26 12.34
N GLU A 32 -11.30 10.74 13.33
CA GLU A 32 -9.93 10.37 13.57
C GLU A 32 -9.95 9.32 14.70
N GLU A 33 -9.35 8.18 14.47
CA GLU A 33 -9.34 7.07 15.41
C GLU A 33 -7.90 6.56 15.56
N ASP A 34 -7.56 6.13 16.77
CA ASP A 34 -6.26 5.47 17.04
C ASP A 34 -6.22 4.04 16.45
N ALA A 35 -7.38 3.46 16.16
CA ALA A 35 -7.50 2.17 15.50
C ALA A 35 -7.30 2.30 13.98
N SER A 36 -6.89 1.22 13.33
CA SER A 36 -6.79 1.21 11.87
C SER A 36 -8.15 1.48 11.22
N ALA A 37 -8.15 2.18 10.09
CA ALA A 37 -9.37 2.49 9.36
C ALA A 37 -10.11 1.21 8.93
N ALA A 38 -9.38 0.13 8.60
CA ALA A 38 -9.95 -1.17 8.29
C ALA A 38 -10.71 -1.75 9.48
N ALA A 39 -10.11 -1.75 10.68
CA ALA A 39 -10.77 -2.27 11.88
C ALA A 39 -12.06 -1.52 12.21
N VAL A 40 -12.09 -0.20 12.03
CA VAL A 40 -13.28 0.65 12.27
C VAL A 40 -14.40 0.32 11.29
N VAL A 41 -14.07 0.07 10.01
CA VAL A 41 -15.06 -0.32 8.99
C VAL A 41 -15.58 -1.74 9.25
N VAL A 42 -14.71 -2.69 9.57
CA VAL A 42 -15.11 -4.08 9.90
C VAL A 42 -16.00 -4.13 11.12
N ALA A 43 -15.77 -3.26 12.10
CA ALA A 43 -16.62 -3.14 13.30
C ALA A 43 -17.96 -2.41 13.06
N ASP A 44 -18.29 -2.06 11.81
CA ASP A 44 -19.49 -1.30 11.41
C ASP A 44 -19.62 0.08 12.13
N GLN A 45 -18.48 0.64 12.51
CA GLN A 45 -18.43 1.96 13.17
C GLN A 45 -18.28 3.11 12.14
N ALA A 46 -17.84 2.78 10.93
CA ALA A 46 -17.85 3.64 9.77
C ALA A 46 -18.20 2.84 8.51
N GLN A 47 -18.76 3.47 7.51
CA GLN A 47 -19.12 2.84 6.25
C GLN A 47 -17.99 2.87 5.24
N LEU A 48 -17.08 3.82 5.39
CA LEU A 48 -15.95 4.02 4.49
C LEU A 48 -14.67 4.23 5.31
N GLY A 49 -13.57 3.70 4.83
CA GLY A 49 -12.22 3.94 5.35
C GLY A 49 -11.32 4.53 4.27
N LEU A 50 -10.45 5.43 4.67
CA LEU A 50 -9.37 5.93 3.82
C LEU A 50 -8.09 5.20 4.20
N LEU A 51 -7.61 4.36 3.31
CA LEU A 51 -6.43 3.54 3.47
C LEU A 51 -5.46 3.77 2.30
N SER A 52 -4.20 3.38 2.48
CA SER A 52 -3.31 3.21 1.33
C SER A 52 -3.83 2.08 0.44
N ALA A 53 -3.69 2.21 -0.87
CA ALA A 53 -4.03 1.12 -1.79
C ALA A 53 -3.18 -0.14 -1.53
N THR A 54 -2.00 0.04 -0.96
CA THR A 54 -1.06 -1.04 -0.60
C THR A 54 -1.32 -1.65 0.78
N ASP A 55 -2.31 -1.15 1.54
CA ASP A 55 -2.58 -1.61 2.89
C ASP A 55 -2.97 -3.10 2.92
N PRO A 56 -2.20 -3.96 3.61
CA PRO A 56 -2.45 -5.39 3.65
C PRO A 56 -3.75 -5.76 4.41
N GLU A 57 -4.32 -4.84 5.17
CA GLU A 57 -5.61 -5.08 5.83
C GLU A 57 -6.79 -5.09 4.85
N ILE A 58 -6.65 -4.50 3.66
CA ILE A 58 -7.70 -4.50 2.63
C ILE A 58 -8.12 -5.93 2.27
N PRO A 59 -7.24 -6.79 1.73
CA PRO A 59 -7.61 -8.16 1.42
C PRO A 59 -7.81 -9.02 2.68
N ALA A 60 -7.01 -8.82 3.73
CA ALA A 60 -7.13 -9.59 4.96
C ALA A 60 -8.51 -9.43 5.65
N SER A 61 -9.12 -8.26 5.53
CA SER A 61 -10.44 -7.93 6.07
C SER A 61 -11.56 -8.02 5.02
N MET A 62 -11.27 -8.54 3.83
CA MET A 62 -12.22 -8.63 2.71
C MET A 62 -12.90 -7.28 2.38
N LEU A 63 -12.18 -6.18 2.56
CA LEU A 63 -12.66 -4.87 2.20
C LEU A 63 -12.65 -4.71 0.67
N VAL A 64 -13.60 -3.96 0.16
CA VAL A 64 -13.74 -3.70 -1.28
C VAL A 64 -13.27 -2.28 -1.58
N PRO A 65 -12.18 -2.10 -2.33
CA PRO A 65 -11.77 -0.79 -2.81
C PRO A 65 -12.85 -0.18 -3.72
N LEU A 66 -13.13 1.10 -3.50
CA LEU A 66 -14.03 1.84 -4.38
C LEU A 66 -13.25 2.46 -5.53
N GLU A 67 -13.86 2.44 -6.71
CA GLU A 67 -13.29 3.12 -7.88
C GLU A 67 -13.31 4.64 -7.70
N ASP A 68 -12.26 5.31 -8.14
CA ASP A 68 -12.11 6.76 -8.15
C ASP A 68 -11.96 7.29 -9.59
N PRO A 69 -13.01 7.24 -10.41
CA PRO A 69 -12.95 7.65 -11.81
C PRO A 69 -12.65 9.15 -11.98
N GLU A 70 -12.99 9.97 -11.00
CA GLU A 70 -12.75 11.41 -11.00
C GLU A 70 -11.38 11.78 -10.44
N ARG A 71 -10.57 10.77 -10.01
CA ARG A 71 -9.25 10.94 -9.41
C ARG A 71 -9.26 11.97 -8.29
N VAL A 72 -10.21 11.82 -7.37
CA VAL A 72 -10.37 12.65 -6.18
C VAL A 72 -9.20 12.45 -5.23
N LEU A 73 -8.76 11.18 -5.11
CA LEU A 73 -7.63 10.81 -4.27
C LEU A 73 -6.29 11.12 -4.95
N PRO A 74 -5.26 11.51 -4.18
CA PRO A 74 -3.92 11.65 -4.73
C PRO A 74 -3.35 10.29 -5.16
N GLU A 75 -2.76 10.23 -6.34
CA GLU A 75 -1.98 9.07 -6.76
C GLU A 75 -0.59 9.12 -6.09
N GLY A 76 -0.24 8.04 -5.37
CA GLY A 76 1.12 7.82 -4.89
C GLY A 76 2.01 7.30 -6.02
N ARG A 77 3.27 7.70 -6.03
CA ARG A 77 4.28 7.16 -6.94
C ARG A 77 5.57 6.89 -6.19
N LEU A 78 6.15 5.72 -6.43
CA LEU A 78 7.53 5.43 -6.02
C LEU A 78 8.49 5.91 -7.11
N ALA A 79 9.57 6.54 -6.67
CA ALA A 79 10.65 6.94 -7.55
C ALA A 79 11.99 6.78 -6.83
N ALA A 80 12.99 6.25 -7.52
CA ALA A 80 14.35 6.31 -7.03
C ALA A 80 14.90 7.73 -7.27
N VAL A 81 15.50 8.30 -6.24
CA VAL A 81 16.10 9.64 -6.30
C VAL A 81 17.56 9.53 -5.89
N GLY A 82 18.45 10.00 -6.72
CA GLY A 82 19.89 10.00 -6.49
C GLY A 82 20.56 11.29 -6.95
N ALA A 83 21.79 11.53 -6.50
CA ALA A 83 22.60 12.60 -7.04
C ALA A 83 23.02 12.29 -8.49
N PRO A 84 23.18 13.31 -9.37
CA PRO A 84 23.77 13.10 -10.66
C PRO A 84 25.14 12.39 -10.51
N ASP A 85 25.42 11.45 -11.38
CA ASP A 85 26.66 10.65 -11.40
C ASP A 85 26.91 9.76 -10.16
N ALA A 86 25.91 9.57 -9.28
CA ALA A 86 26.02 8.70 -8.11
C ALA A 86 25.92 7.20 -8.47
N LEU A 87 25.37 6.89 -9.63
CA LEU A 87 25.12 5.54 -10.10
C LEU A 87 25.74 5.34 -11.47
N ASP A 88 26.39 4.21 -11.66
CA ASP A 88 26.78 3.75 -12.98
C ASP A 88 25.58 3.19 -13.77
N ASP A 89 25.77 2.95 -15.06
CA ASP A 89 24.70 2.49 -15.96
C ASP A 89 24.16 1.10 -15.54
N ASP A 90 24.97 0.27 -14.89
CA ASP A 90 24.55 -1.05 -14.43
C ASP A 90 23.65 -0.94 -13.20
N ALA A 91 24.04 -0.13 -12.23
CA ALA A 91 23.22 0.14 -11.04
C ALA A 91 21.90 0.80 -11.41
N GLN A 92 21.92 1.76 -12.36
CA GLN A 92 20.71 2.41 -12.83
C GLN A 92 19.74 1.40 -13.47
N ARG A 93 20.22 0.53 -14.35
CA ARG A 93 19.41 -0.50 -15.00
C ARG A 93 18.80 -1.45 -13.98
N ARG A 94 19.56 -1.90 -12.96
CA ARG A 94 19.04 -2.77 -11.90
C ARG A 94 17.93 -2.10 -11.09
N ILE A 95 18.08 -0.82 -10.78
CA ILE A 95 17.04 -0.05 -10.09
C ILE A 95 15.78 0.04 -10.96
N GLU A 96 15.92 0.29 -12.26
CA GLU A 96 14.80 0.33 -13.20
C GLU A 96 14.09 -1.03 -13.32
N GLU A 97 14.82 -2.14 -13.31
CA GLU A 97 14.26 -3.50 -13.29
C GLU A 97 13.42 -3.72 -12.02
N VAL A 98 13.95 -3.38 -10.85
CA VAL A 98 13.23 -3.49 -9.56
C VAL A 98 11.98 -2.61 -9.56
N LEU A 99 12.09 -1.35 -9.96
CA LEU A 99 10.94 -0.43 -10.00
C LEU A 99 9.88 -0.87 -11.00
N SER A 100 10.26 -1.52 -12.09
CA SER A 100 9.33 -2.05 -13.09
C SER A 100 8.58 -3.28 -12.60
N ALA A 101 9.18 -4.07 -11.73
CA ALA A 101 8.57 -5.26 -11.14
C ALA A 101 7.73 -4.93 -9.89
N LEU A 102 8.03 -3.80 -9.23
CA LEU A 102 7.37 -3.39 -7.99
C LEU A 102 6.05 -2.66 -8.28
N ASP A 103 5.00 -3.41 -8.39
CA ASP A 103 3.63 -2.93 -8.53
C ASP A 103 2.92 -2.77 -7.17
N GLU A 104 1.63 -2.48 -7.20
CA GLU A 104 0.81 -2.30 -6.00
C GLU A 104 0.69 -3.59 -5.17
N ASP A 105 0.63 -4.75 -5.83
CA ASP A 105 0.57 -6.04 -5.14
C ASP A 105 1.90 -6.39 -4.48
N GLY A 106 3.02 -6.11 -5.13
CA GLY A 106 4.35 -6.25 -4.56
C GLY A 106 4.59 -5.35 -3.34
N LEU A 107 4.11 -4.11 -3.39
CA LEU A 107 4.16 -3.19 -2.25
C LEU A 107 3.31 -3.69 -1.09
N ARG A 108 2.09 -4.15 -1.37
CA ARG A 108 1.18 -4.71 -0.34
C ARG A 108 1.78 -5.96 0.31
N GLU A 109 2.42 -6.81 -0.46
CA GLU A 109 3.12 -7.98 0.08
C GLU A 109 4.30 -7.59 0.97
N LEU A 110 5.13 -6.62 0.55
CA LEU A 110 6.21 -6.09 1.37
C LEU A 110 5.70 -5.49 2.69
N GLU A 111 4.63 -4.71 2.65
CA GLU A 111 3.99 -4.19 3.86
C GLU A 111 3.48 -5.32 4.75
N ARG A 112 2.82 -6.33 4.18
CA ARG A 112 2.31 -7.48 4.91
C ARG A 112 3.41 -8.25 5.66
N ILE A 113 4.54 -8.52 5.01
CA ILE A 113 5.63 -9.30 5.62
C ILE A 113 6.54 -8.48 6.55
N THR A 114 6.43 -7.16 6.54
CA THR A 114 7.16 -6.25 7.45
C THR A 114 6.32 -5.76 8.61
N THR A 115 5.05 -6.17 8.70
CA THR A 115 4.14 -5.77 9.77
C THR A 115 3.60 -6.99 10.53
N GLY A 116 3.12 -6.77 11.77
CA GLY A 116 2.54 -7.83 12.59
C GLY A 116 3.55 -8.55 13.50
N ALA A 117 3.08 -9.64 14.13
CA ALA A 117 3.84 -10.37 15.15
C ALA A 117 5.04 -11.15 14.60
N ASP A 118 4.93 -11.60 13.35
CA ASP A 118 5.96 -12.39 12.64
C ASP A 118 6.68 -11.54 11.57
N ALA A 119 6.74 -10.22 11.78
CA ALA A 119 7.32 -9.29 10.83
C ALA A 119 8.81 -9.57 10.57
N LEU A 120 9.17 -9.64 9.30
CA LEU A 120 10.57 -9.70 8.90
C LEU A 120 11.23 -8.31 8.98
N PRO A 121 12.52 -8.25 9.30
CA PRO A 121 13.29 -7.04 9.10
C PRO A 121 13.19 -6.55 7.65
N PRO A 122 13.09 -5.24 7.38
CA PRO A 122 12.87 -4.72 6.02
C PRO A 122 13.90 -5.21 4.99
N ALA A 123 15.16 -5.39 5.39
CA ALA A 123 16.20 -5.90 4.49
C ALA A 123 15.99 -7.37 4.11
N GLU A 124 15.46 -8.19 5.03
CA GLU A 124 15.14 -9.59 4.75
C GLU A 124 13.88 -9.70 3.90
N ALA A 125 12.87 -8.89 4.20
CA ALA A 125 11.64 -8.80 3.41
C ALA A 125 11.94 -8.39 1.95
N ALA A 126 12.77 -7.36 1.77
CA ALA A 126 13.19 -6.93 0.43
C ALA A 126 13.93 -8.04 -0.33
N ARG A 127 14.86 -8.75 0.32
CA ARG A 127 15.57 -9.87 -0.30
C ARG A 127 14.63 -11.02 -0.64
N TYR A 128 13.70 -11.36 0.25
CA TYR A 128 12.69 -12.37 -0.01
C TYR A 128 11.90 -12.04 -1.28
N TRP A 129 11.41 -10.81 -1.37
CA TRP A 129 10.64 -10.34 -2.51
C TRP A 129 11.47 -10.34 -3.81
N LEU A 130 12.73 -9.87 -3.77
CA LEU A 130 13.62 -9.87 -4.94
C LEU A 130 13.86 -11.29 -5.48
N VAL A 131 14.07 -12.26 -4.59
CA VAL A 131 14.23 -13.67 -4.96
C VAL A 131 12.95 -14.24 -5.55
N ASP A 132 11.79 -13.92 -4.96
CA ASP A 132 10.48 -14.37 -5.45
C ASP A 132 10.20 -13.82 -6.85
N GLN A 133 10.59 -12.58 -7.13
CA GLN A 133 10.47 -11.97 -8.46
C GLN A 133 11.55 -12.42 -9.44
N GLY A 134 12.52 -13.25 -9.03
CA GLY A 134 13.63 -13.70 -9.86
C GLY A 134 14.65 -12.62 -10.18
N LEU A 135 14.69 -11.55 -9.40
CA LEU A 135 15.64 -10.43 -9.53
C LEU A 135 16.93 -10.65 -8.74
N GLU A 136 16.93 -11.61 -7.82
CA GLU A 136 18.09 -12.07 -7.06
C GLU A 136 18.12 -13.60 -7.03
N ASP A 137 19.31 -14.20 -7.02
CA ASP A 137 19.47 -15.65 -6.88
C ASP A 137 19.09 -16.09 -5.47
N VAL A 138 18.53 -17.30 -5.36
CA VAL A 138 18.18 -17.89 -4.06
C VAL A 138 19.47 -18.11 -3.25
N PRO A 139 19.60 -17.49 -2.06
CA PRO A 139 20.77 -17.69 -1.21
C PRO A 139 20.95 -19.16 -0.81
N GLU A 140 22.19 -19.61 -0.71
CA GLU A 140 22.49 -20.96 -0.28
C GLU A 140 21.93 -21.24 1.12
N GLY A 141 21.15 -22.30 1.25
CA GLY A 141 20.47 -22.66 2.51
C GLY A 141 19.08 -22.06 2.71
N TRP A 142 18.59 -21.22 1.80
CA TRP A 142 17.21 -20.77 1.84
C TRP A 142 16.24 -21.86 1.32
N PHE A 143 15.27 -22.17 2.14
CA PHE A 143 14.15 -23.02 1.74
C PHE A 143 13.05 -22.10 1.15
N MET A 144 13.04 -21.94 -0.15
CA MET A 144 11.87 -21.42 -0.84
C MET A 144 10.87 -22.58 -0.98
N PRO A 145 9.67 -22.50 -0.38
CA PRO A 145 8.61 -23.43 -0.73
C PRO A 145 8.26 -23.15 -2.20
N ARG A 146 8.91 -23.87 -3.09
CA ARG A 146 8.50 -23.94 -4.49
C ARG A 146 7.20 -24.72 -4.53
N ASP A 147 6.21 -24.07 -5.09
CA ASP A 147 4.94 -24.61 -5.52
C ASP A 147 3.87 -24.82 -4.45
N SER A 148 2.97 -23.87 -4.42
CA SER A 148 1.51 -24.07 -4.46
C SER A 148 1.03 -25.36 -3.83
N TRP A 149 0.54 -25.28 -2.64
CA TRP A 149 -0.47 -26.20 -2.21
C TRP A 149 -1.82 -25.73 -2.79
N PHE A 150 -2.26 -26.43 -3.84
CA PHE A 150 -3.65 -26.43 -4.29
C PHE A 150 -4.47 -27.38 -3.44
#